data_c3abe17c4fa8b12880b8225c54038904
#
_entry.id   c3abe17c4fa8b12880b8225c54038904
#
_cell.length_a   1.000
_cell.length_b   1.000
_cell.length_c   1.000
_cell.angle_alpha   90.00
_cell.angle_beta   90.00
_cell.angle_gamma   90.00
#
_symmetry.space_group_name_H-M   'P 1'
#
loop_
_entity.id
_entity.type
_entity.pdbx_description
1 polymer ?
#
loop_
_entity_poly.entity_id
_entity_poly.type
_entity_poly.pdbx_seq_one_letter_code
_entity_poly.pdbx_strand_id
1 'polypeptide(L)'
;MEDTFDENQAVKSLDTDKKTALLTGRDFWTTQDYSSCGIPPLRFSDGPHGLRVQAGDADNFGLLSSLPATCFPCLSAIACSWDAAVARE
;
A
#
# COMPACT_ATOMS: atom_id res chain seq x y z
N MET A 1 24.54 14.49 -0.79
CA MET A 1 24.63 13.79 -2.08
C MET A 1 23.38 12.93 -2.18
N GLU A 2 22.38 13.44 -2.88
CA GLU A 2 21.16 12.65 -3.13
C GLU A 2 21.58 11.51 -4.07
N ASP A 3 21.61 10.30 -3.55
CA ASP A 3 21.72 9.10 -4.36
C ASP A 3 20.42 9.03 -5.20
N THR A 4 20.47 9.62 -6.38
CA THR A 4 19.35 9.58 -7.30
C THR A 4 19.20 8.13 -7.77
N PHE A 5 18.12 7.48 -7.32
CA PHE A 5 17.77 6.14 -7.75
C PHE A 5 17.69 6.09 -9.29
N ASP A 6 18.52 5.26 -9.91
CA ASP A 6 18.49 5.05 -11.36
C ASP A 6 17.55 3.88 -11.70
N GLU A 7 16.33 4.22 -12.08
CA GLU A 7 15.30 3.28 -12.46
C GLU A 7 15.71 2.36 -13.61
N ASN A 8 16.43 2.90 -14.59
CA ASN A 8 16.86 2.16 -15.77
C ASN A 8 17.90 1.10 -15.39
N GLN A 9 18.84 1.43 -14.51
CA GLN A 9 19.84 0.50 -14.03
C GLN A 9 19.21 -0.59 -13.16
N ALA A 10 18.29 -0.23 -12.27
CA ALA A 10 17.57 -1.17 -11.44
C ALA A 10 16.80 -2.18 -12.30
N VAL A 11 16.05 -1.72 -13.29
CA VAL A 11 15.28 -2.60 -14.20
C VAL A 11 16.20 -3.50 -15.04
N LYS A 12 17.35 -3.00 -15.49
CA LYS A 12 18.31 -3.81 -16.26
C LYS A 12 18.99 -4.90 -15.43
N SER A 13 19.14 -4.69 -14.14
CA SER A 13 19.75 -5.67 -13.22
C SER A 13 18.85 -6.86 -12.91
N LEU A 14 17.53 -6.75 -13.21
CA LEU A 14 16.56 -7.81 -12.98
C LEU A 14 16.43 -8.72 -14.22
N ASP A 15 16.38 -10.03 -13.97
CA ASP A 15 15.96 -10.99 -14.99
C ASP A 15 14.45 -10.94 -15.24
N THR A 16 13.98 -11.66 -16.25
CA THR A 16 12.58 -11.66 -16.65
C THR A 16 11.65 -12.17 -15.55
N ASP A 17 12.06 -13.18 -14.81
CA ASP A 17 11.24 -13.76 -13.73
C ASP A 17 11.06 -12.77 -12.59
N LYS A 18 12.11 -12.06 -12.20
CA LYS A 18 12.02 -10.99 -11.20
C LYS A 18 11.19 -9.81 -11.66
N LYS A 19 11.33 -9.41 -12.93
CA LYS A 19 10.48 -8.36 -13.52
C LYS A 19 9.00 -8.75 -13.48
N THR A 20 8.69 -9.99 -13.81
CA THR A 20 7.32 -10.51 -13.75
C THR A 20 6.82 -10.55 -12.30
N ALA A 21 7.67 -10.98 -11.36
CA ALA A 21 7.32 -11.05 -9.95
C ALA A 21 7.07 -9.67 -9.33
N LEU A 22 7.72 -8.60 -9.81
CA LEU A 22 7.42 -7.23 -9.37
C LEU A 22 5.99 -6.78 -9.67
N LEU A 23 5.36 -7.36 -10.69
CA LEU A 23 3.96 -7.09 -11.04
C LEU A 23 2.97 -7.84 -10.14
N THR A 24 3.48 -8.72 -9.28
CA THR A 24 2.69 -9.53 -8.35
C THR A 24 3.08 -9.19 -6.93
N GLY A 25 2.11 -9.07 -6.02
CA GLY A 25 2.41 -8.91 -4.60
C GLY A 25 3.18 -10.11 -4.03
N ARG A 26 4.02 -9.87 -3.05
CA ARG A 26 4.63 -10.93 -2.24
C ARG A 26 3.61 -11.54 -1.30
N ASP A 27 2.78 -10.69 -0.73
CA ASP A 27 1.65 -11.03 0.13
C ASP A 27 0.51 -10.02 -0.07
N PHE A 28 -0.50 -10.01 0.78
CA PHE A 28 -1.65 -9.11 0.66
C PHE A 28 -1.30 -7.62 0.74
N TRP A 29 -0.17 -7.27 1.38
CA TRP A 29 0.13 -5.90 1.75
C TRP A 29 1.48 -5.41 1.24
N THR A 30 2.35 -6.31 0.74
CA THR A 30 3.71 -5.94 0.36
C THR A 30 4.07 -6.40 -1.05
N THR A 31 4.93 -5.61 -1.69
CA THR A 31 5.57 -5.99 -2.95
C THR A 31 6.75 -6.92 -2.72
N GLN A 32 7.30 -7.46 -3.79
CA GLN A 32 8.55 -8.22 -3.76
C GLN A 32 9.71 -7.36 -3.23
N ASP A 33 10.67 -8.01 -2.57
CA ASP A 33 11.86 -7.38 -2.04
C ASP A 33 13.06 -7.64 -2.95
N TYR A 34 13.50 -6.62 -3.63
CA TYR A 34 14.74 -6.61 -4.41
C TYR A 34 15.65 -5.47 -3.96
N SER A 35 15.79 -5.28 -2.64
CA SER A 35 16.64 -4.25 -2.04
C SER A 35 18.09 -4.33 -2.53
N SER A 36 18.58 -5.54 -2.86
CA SER A 36 19.90 -5.75 -3.47
C SER A 36 20.06 -5.09 -4.85
N CYS A 37 18.95 -4.79 -5.52
CA CYS A 37 18.90 -4.08 -6.80
C CYS A 37 18.38 -2.64 -6.64
N GLY A 38 18.31 -2.13 -5.42
CA GLY A 38 17.81 -0.79 -5.13
C GLY A 38 16.28 -0.67 -5.09
N ILE A 39 15.53 -1.79 -5.10
CA ILE A 39 14.07 -1.81 -5.09
C ILE A 39 13.60 -2.42 -3.75
N PRO A 40 13.40 -1.61 -2.72
CA PRO A 40 12.88 -2.10 -1.43
C PRO A 40 11.41 -2.49 -1.55
N PRO A 41 10.91 -3.35 -0.65
CA PRO A 41 9.50 -3.69 -0.62
C PRO A 41 8.66 -2.48 -0.22
N LEU A 42 7.57 -2.26 -0.93
CA LEU A 42 6.55 -1.27 -0.58
C LEU A 42 5.43 -1.96 0.18
N ARG A 43 4.97 -1.32 1.25
CA ARG A 43 3.79 -1.77 1.99
C ARG A 43 2.59 -0.91 1.63
N PHE A 44 1.50 -1.57 1.29
CA PHE A 44 0.21 -0.95 1.02
C PHE A 44 -0.73 -1.13 2.20
N SER A 45 -1.70 -0.28 2.28
CA SER A 45 -2.86 -0.46 3.16
C SER A 45 -4.11 0.05 2.45
N ASP A 46 -5.24 -0.42 2.90
CA ASP A 46 -6.54 0.05 2.43
C ASP A 46 -7.38 0.59 3.59
N GLY A 47 -8.62 0.82 3.36
CA GLY A 47 -9.61 1.18 4.36
C GLY A 47 -10.71 2.07 3.78
N PRO A 48 -11.98 1.72 3.99
CA PRO A 48 -13.10 2.49 3.44
C PRO A 48 -13.31 3.84 4.15
N HIS A 49 -12.94 3.94 5.43
CA HIS A 49 -13.18 5.11 6.28
C HIS A 49 -11.95 5.49 7.10
N GLY A 50 -10.78 5.39 6.50
CA GLY A 50 -9.48 5.55 7.13
C GLY A 50 -8.60 4.34 6.83
N LEU A 51 -7.36 4.36 7.32
CA LEU A 51 -6.41 3.27 7.09
C LEU A 51 -6.82 2.02 7.88
N ARG A 52 -6.71 0.88 7.22
CA ARG A 52 -6.88 -0.44 7.85
C ARG A 52 -5.68 -1.32 7.54
N VAL A 53 -5.02 -1.81 8.58
CA VAL A 53 -3.91 -2.77 8.49
C VAL A 53 -4.13 -3.86 9.52
N GLN A 54 -4.05 -5.11 9.12
CA GLN A 54 -4.14 -6.24 10.05
C GLN A 54 -2.87 -6.38 10.88
N ALA A 55 -3.03 -6.75 12.16
CA ALA A 55 -1.93 -6.85 13.12
C ALA A 55 -1.03 -8.07 12.90
N GLY A 56 -1.55 -9.11 12.24
CA GLY A 56 -0.87 -10.38 11.98
C GLY A 56 -0.98 -10.79 10.52
N ASP A 57 -1.09 -12.10 10.31
CA ASP A 57 -1.32 -12.63 8.97
C ASP A 57 -2.63 -12.11 8.40
N ALA A 58 -2.58 -11.72 7.13
CA ALA A 58 -3.75 -11.21 6.44
C ALA A 58 -4.74 -12.36 6.18
N ASP A 59 -6.02 -12.07 6.36
CA ASP A 59 -7.10 -12.95 5.94
C ASP A 59 -7.95 -12.28 4.85
N ASN A 60 -8.54 -13.09 3.98
CA ASN A 60 -9.34 -12.62 2.84
C ASN A 60 -10.66 -11.96 3.26
N PHE A 61 -11.12 -12.21 4.49
CA PHE A 61 -12.40 -11.72 4.99
C PHE A 61 -12.27 -10.49 5.88
N GLY A 62 -11.05 -10.13 6.29
CA GLY A 62 -10.81 -9.01 7.20
C GLY A 62 -11.39 -9.22 8.59
N LEU A 63 -11.49 -10.46 9.04
CA LEU A 63 -12.08 -10.82 10.34
C LEU A 63 -11.06 -10.76 11.48
N LEU A 64 -9.77 -10.80 11.16
CA LEU A 64 -8.71 -10.72 12.17
C LEU A 64 -8.52 -9.29 12.67
N SER A 65 -7.89 -9.17 13.83
CA SER A 65 -7.64 -7.89 14.50
C SER A 65 -6.85 -6.94 13.62
N SER A 66 -7.28 -5.69 13.59
CA SER A 66 -6.60 -4.59 12.91
C SER A 66 -5.84 -3.73 13.90
N LEU A 67 -4.79 -3.07 13.41
CA LEU A 67 -4.09 -2.03 14.18
C LEU A 67 -5.02 -0.82 14.39
N PRO A 68 -4.95 -0.15 15.57
CA PRO A 68 -5.72 1.07 15.79
C PRO A 68 -5.35 2.14 14.77
N ALA A 69 -6.36 2.79 14.22
CA ALA A 69 -6.20 3.91 13.29
C ALA A 69 -7.43 4.84 13.41
N THR A 70 -7.32 6.05 12.88
CA THR A 70 -8.45 6.98 12.84
C THR A 70 -9.55 6.42 11.94
N CYS A 71 -10.76 6.33 12.48
CA CYS A 71 -11.96 5.99 11.73
C CYS A 71 -12.73 7.26 11.41
N PHE A 72 -12.81 7.61 10.13
CA PHE A 72 -13.57 8.75 9.66
C PHE A 72 -15.05 8.37 9.45
N PRO A 73 -15.97 9.36 9.38
CA PRO A 73 -17.34 9.10 8.98
C PRO A 73 -17.42 8.43 7.60
N CYS A 74 -18.42 7.61 7.37
CA CYS A 74 -18.61 7.01 6.05
C CYS A 74 -18.88 8.06 4.98
N LEU A 75 -18.52 7.77 3.73
CA LEU A 75 -18.64 8.72 2.62
C LEU A 75 -20.08 9.22 2.42
N SER A 76 -21.07 8.36 2.65
CA SER A 76 -22.48 8.78 2.59
C SER A 76 -22.84 9.81 3.67
N ALA A 77 -22.28 9.69 4.88
CA ALA A 77 -22.48 10.68 5.94
C ALA A 77 -21.80 12.02 5.61
N ILE A 78 -20.57 11.95 5.05
CA ILE A 78 -19.86 13.16 4.58
C ILE A 78 -20.65 13.84 3.46
N ALA A 79 -21.18 13.08 2.51
CA ALA A 79 -21.99 13.61 1.41
C ALA A 79 -23.26 14.29 1.88
N CYS A 80 -23.86 13.85 2.98
CA CYS A 80 -25.03 14.48 3.58
C CYS A 80 -24.77 15.90 4.09
N SER A 81 -23.51 16.31 4.28
CA SER A 81 -23.16 17.68 4.66
C SER A 81 -23.40 18.68 3.52
N TRP A 82 -23.39 18.23 2.26
CA TRP A 82 -23.41 19.08 1.06
C TRP A 82 -22.29 20.13 1.03
N ASP A 83 -21.23 19.91 1.80
CA ASP A 83 -20.10 20.81 1.93
C ASP A 83 -18.82 20.15 1.38
N ALA A 84 -18.33 20.68 0.26
CA ALA A 84 -17.12 20.18 -0.38
C ALA A 84 -15.84 20.43 0.47
N ALA A 85 -15.86 21.38 1.41
CA ALA A 85 -14.72 21.62 2.29
C ALA A 85 -14.55 20.46 3.28
N VAL A 86 -15.65 19.99 3.86
CA VAL A 86 -15.65 18.83 4.78
C VAL A 86 -15.09 17.57 4.11
N ALA A 87 -15.31 17.40 2.81
CA ALA A 87 -14.80 16.26 2.07
C ALA A 87 -13.30 16.35 1.71
N ARG A 88 -12.67 17.52 1.89
CA ARG A 88 -11.26 17.76 1.57
C ARG A 88 -10.34 17.70 2.79
N GLU A 89 -10.86 17.82 3.99
CA GLU A 89 -10.11 17.70 5.24
C GLU A 89 -9.81 16.25 5.56
#